data_c8a1dbc727750495bd019df95d2f1deb
#
_entry.id   c8a1dbc727750495bd019df95d2f1deb
#
_cell.length_a   1.000
_cell.length_b   1.000
_cell.length_c   1.000
_cell.angle_alpha   90.00
_cell.angle_beta   90.00
_cell.angle_gamma   90.00
#
_symmetry.space_group_name_H-M   'P 1'
#
loop_
_entity.id
_entity.type
_entity.pdbx_description
1 polymer ?
#
loop_
_entity_poly.entity_id
_entity_poly.type
_entity_poly.pdbx_seq_one_letter_code
_entity_poly.pdbx_strand_id
1 'polypeptide(L)'
;EYDDRKEKLDQLRSHQNGRFTYEMLDRQALLELQPDLGPDVVGASWCPSDGHVNPLYLLRSLHDGFLRHGGCVHSDAGADDISYENGIFTVTSKRGLFRAPRLVLAAGLGNGKLAPLVGLRQPVRPQKGQILVTQKTDRLIKLPMTLLRQTAEGSIMIGDSKEEVGFDISSTT
;
A
#
# COMPACT_ATOMS: atom_id res chain seq x y z
N GLU A 1 3.12 -25.88 2.23
CA GLU A 1 2.93 -24.41 2.45
C GLU A 1 4.21 -23.75 3.01
N TYR A 2 4.79 -24.29 4.11
CA TYR A 2 6.04 -23.76 4.69
C TYR A 2 7.21 -23.83 3.69
N ASP A 3 7.42 -24.98 3.05
CA ASP A 3 8.47 -25.19 2.05
C ASP A 3 8.24 -24.38 0.78
N ASP A 4 6.99 -24.29 0.29
CA ASP A 4 6.62 -23.46 -0.86
C ASP A 4 6.89 -21.97 -0.56
N ARG A 5 6.67 -21.55 0.67
CA ARG A 5 6.96 -20.17 1.10
C ARG A 5 8.46 -19.90 1.04
N LYS A 6 9.27 -20.85 1.55
CA LYS A 6 10.73 -20.75 1.51
C LYS A 6 11.24 -20.64 0.08
N GLU A 7 10.76 -21.50 -0.83
CA GLU A 7 11.17 -21.47 -2.24
C GLU A 7 10.88 -20.12 -2.91
N LYS A 8 9.68 -19.57 -2.70
CA LYS A 8 9.30 -18.25 -3.23
C LYS A 8 10.21 -17.12 -2.70
N LEU A 9 10.58 -17.17 -1.43
CA LEU A 9 11.46 -16.18 -0.82
C LEU A 9 12.91 -16.32 -1.30
N ASP A 10 13.38 -17.54 -1.56
CA ASP A 10 14.70 -17.79 -2.15
C ASP A 10 14.77 -17.26 -3.60
N GLN A 11 13.71 -17.46 -4.38
CA GLN A 11 13.59 -16.86 -5.71
C GLN A 11 13.60 -15.32 -5.64
N LEU A 12 12.85 -14.73 -4.72
CA LEU A 12 12.83 -13.28 -4.53
C LEU A 12 14.22 -12.74 -4.15
N ARG A 13 14.91 -13.40 -3.22
CA ARG A 13 16.27 -13.04 -2.80
C ARG A 13 17.26 -13.08 -3.97
N SER A 14 17.13 -14.08 -4.82
CA SER A 14 17.98 -14.25 -6.01
C SER A 14 17.73 -13.13 -7.02
N HIS A 15 16.46 -12.78 -7.29
CA HIS A 15 16.10 -11.68 -8.19
C HIS A 15 16.57 -10.30 -7.69
N GLN A 16 16.68 -10.13 -6.39
CA GLN A 16 17.13 -8.87 -5.78
C GLN A 16 18.64 -8.85 -5.48
N ASN A 17 19.42 -9.74 -6.06
CA ASN A 17 20.87 -9.82 -5.86
C ASN A 17 21.27 -9.87 -4.37
N GLY A 18 20.53 -10.60 -3.56
CA GLY A 18 20.80 -10.78 -2.12
C GLY A 18 20.44 -9.57 -1.22
N ARG A 19 19.85 -8.51 -1.77
CA ARG A 19 19.42 -7.35 -0.97
C ARG A 19 18.21 -7.66 -0.07
N PHE A 20 17.41 -8.64 -0.44
CA PHE A 20 16.31 -9.13 0.37
C PHE A 20 16.82 -10.23 1.30
N THR A 21 16.67 -10.03 2.61
CA THR A 21 17.05 -10.99 3.65
C THR A 21 15.80 -11.45 4.38
N TYR A 22 15.75 -12.73 4.68
CA TYR A 22 14.70 -13.34 5.49
C TYR A 22 15.24 -14.55 6.25
N GLU A 23 14.54 -14.95 7.29
CA GLU A 23 14.80 -16.16 8.06
C GLU A 23 13.53 -17.00 8.12
N MET A 24 13.68 -18.31 8.08
CA MET A 24 12.60 -19.25 8.37
C MET A 24 12.69 -19.63 9.83
N LEU A 25 11.69 -19.24 10.60
CA LEU A 25 11.60 -19.51 12.03
C LEU A 25 10.74 -20.75 12.25
N ASP A 26 11.21 -21.65 13.08
CA ASP A 26 10.37 -22.70 13.64
C ASP A 26 9.44 -22.13 14.73
N ARG A 27 8.55 -22.98 15.25
CA ARG A 27 7.60 -22.56 16.28
C ARG A 27 8.28 -22.03 17.54
N GLN A 28 9.40 -22.63 17.97
CA GLN A 28 10.08 -22.23 19.20
C GLN A 28 10.65 -20.81 19.05
N ALA A 29 11.43 -20.56 18.02
CA ALA A 29 11.99 -19.24 17.73
C ALA A 29 10.90 -18.18 17.51
N LEU A 30 9.79 -18.57 16.86
CA LEU A 30 8.67 -17.67 16.62
C LEU A 30 7.96 -17.26 17.92
N LEU A 31 7.79 -18.17 18.88
CA LEU A 31 7.18 -17.87 20.18
C LEU A 31 8.03 -16.92 21.04
N GLU A 32 9.34 -16.87 20.85
CA GLU A 32 10.20 -15.88 21.51
C GLU A 32 9.89 -14.46 21.03
N LEU A 33 9.55 -14.30 19.74
CA LEU A 33 9.19 -13.03 19.15
C LEU A 33 7.73 -12.64 19.40
N GLN A 34 6.82 -13.60 19.28
CA GLN A 34 5.38 -13.43 19.40
C GLN A 34 4.78 -14.56 20.26
N PRO A 35 4.72 -14.42 21.59
CA PRO A 35 4.29 -15.48 22.50
C PRO A 35 2.83 -15.92 22.33
N ASP A 36 1.94 -14.99 21.96
CA ASP A 36 0.48 -15.20 21.94
C ASP A 36 -0.02 -15.77 20.60
N LEU A 37 0.71 -16.73 20.02
CA LEU A 37 0.32 -17.41 18.79
C LEU A 37 -0.51 -18.66 19.06
N GLY A 38 -1.52 -18.88 18.21
CA GLY A 38 -2.35 -20.08 18.27
C GLY A 38 -1.54 -21.38 18.12
N PRO A 39 -2.08 -22.52 18.59
CA PRO A 39 -1.37 -23.80 18.61
C PRO A 39 -1.04 -24.34 17.22
N ASP A 40 -1.82 -23.99 16.20
CA ASP A 40 -1.68 -24.49 14.84
C ASP A 40 -0.57 -23.79 14.02
N VAL A 41 0.02 -22.72 14.54
CA VAL A 41 1.12 -22.02 13.89
C VAL A 41 2.40 -22.80 14.09
N VAL A 42 2.93 -23.39 13.03
CA VAL A 42 4.12 -24.27 13.06
C VAL A 42 5.45 -23.52 12.85
N GLY A 43 5.40 -22.32 12.28
CA GLY A 43 6.56 -21.49 11.99
C GLY A 43 6.19 -20.31 11.12
N ALA A 44 7.17 -19.49 10.78
CA ALA A 44 6.97 -18.32 9.92
C ALA A 44 8.22 -17.95 9.12
N SER A 45 8.04 -17.16 8.09
CA SER A 45 9.13 -16.40 7.48
C SER A 45 9.21 -15.04 8.15
N TRP A 46 10.39 -14.68 8.62
CA TRP A 46 10.64 -13.37 9.23
C TRP A 46 11.60 -12.56 8.37
N CYS A 47 11.25 -11.31 8.11
CA CYS A 47 12.07 -10.35 7.39
C CYS A 47 12.40 -9.18 8.32
N PRO A 48 13.65 -9.01 8.77
CA PRO A 48 14.03 -7.96 9.72
C PRO A 48 13.80 -6.54 9.20
N SER A 49 13.81 -6.37 7.89
CA SER A 49 13.59 -5.07 7.22
C SER A 49 12.13 -4.79 6.90
N ASP A 50 11.23 -5.73 7.16
CA ASP A 50 9.80 -5.54 6.98
C ASP A 50 9.16 -4.81 8.16
N GLY A 51 8.03 -4.16 7.92
CA GLY A 51 7.37 -3.40 8.95
C GLY A 51 6.04 -2.82 8.47
N HIS A 52 5.45 -1.97 9.29
CA HIS A 52 4.24 -1.26 8.92
C HIS A 52 4.33 0.22 9.32
N VAL A 53 3.57 1.05 8.65
CA VAL A 53 3.44 2.47 8.93
C VAL A 53 1.95 2.84 9.02
N ASN A 54 1.63 3.84 9.83
CA ASN A 54 0.31 4.45 9.75
C ASN A 54 0.22 5.28 8.45
N PRO A 55 -0.63 4.90 7.50
CA PRO A 55 -0.67 5.54 6.18
C PRO A 55 -1.10 7.00 6.24
N LEU A 56 -1.92 7.40 7.22
CA LEU A 56 -2.36 8.79 7.37
C LEU A 56 -1.22 9.67 7.88
N TYR A 57 -0.42 9.20 8.82
CA TYR A 57 0.76 9.92 9.28
C TYR A 57 1.83 10.01 8.19
N LEU A 58 2.03 8.93 7.43
CA LEU A 58 2.93 8.95 6.28
C LEU A 58 2.48 9.98 5.24
N LEU A 59 1.20 9.94 4.85
CA LEU A 59 0.64 10.89 3.87
C LEU A 59 0.82 12.34 4.35
N ARG A 60 0.52 12.61 5.62
CA ARG A 60 0.71 13.94 6.21
C ARG A 60 2.17 14.38 6.16
N SER A 61 3.09 13.51 6.54
CA SER A 61 4.54 13.82 6.52
C SER A 61 5.05 14.08 5.10
N LEU A 62 4.57 13.31 4.11
CA LEU A 62 4.90 13.50 2.71
C LEU A 62 4.34 14.83 2.18
N HIS A 63 3.10 15.17 2.53
CA HIS A 63 2.47 16.43 2.17
C HIS A 63 3.22 17.63 2.77
N ASP A 64 3.56 17.58 4.05
CA ASP A 64 4.33 18.64 4.72
C ASP A 64 5.75 18.78 4.12
N GLY A 65 6.37 17.66 3.78
CA GLY A 65 7.66 17.64 3.08
C GLY A 65 7.56 18.27 1.70
N PHE A 66 6.54 17.92 0.93
CA PHE A 66 6.30 18.48 -0.40
C PHE A 66 6.14 20.02 -0.37
N LEU A 67 5.34 20.54 0.56
CA LEU A 67 5.15 21.99 0.73
C LEU A 67 6.44 22.69 1.14
N ARG A 68 7.22 22.11 2.07
CA ARG A 68 8.52 22.67 2.49
C ARG A 68 9.55 22.74 1.34
N HIS A 69 9.44 21.85 0.36
CA HIS A 69 10.28 21.88 -0.84
C HIS A 69 9.71 22.79 -1.96
N GLY A 70 8.73 23.64 -1.65
CA GLY A 70 8.15 24.59 -2.61
C GLY A 70 7.07 24.00 -3.52
N GLY A 71 6.58 22.79 -3.21
CA GLY A 71 5.46 22.19 -3.93
C GLY A 71 4.15 22.93 -3.64
N CYS A 72 3.23 22.95 -4.61
CA CYS A 72 1.90 23.50 -4.47
C CYS A 72 0.84 22.38 -4.55
N VAL A 73 -0.08 22.36 -3.61
CA VAL A 73 -1.22 21.43 -3.60
C VAL A 73 -2.51 22.20 -3.87
N HIS A 74 -3.26 21.72 -4.84
CA HIS A 74 -4.56 22.27 -5.21
C HIS A 74 -5.65 21.24 -4.85
N SER A 75 -6.31 21.41 -3.73
CA SER A 75 -7.48 20.62 -3.36
C SER A 75 -8.65 20.91 -4.30
N ASP A 76 -9.54 19.93 -4.48
CA ASP A 76 -10.72 20.04 -5.38
C ASP A 76 -10.38 20.40 -6.84
N ALA A 77 -9.17 20.03 -7.27
CA ALA A 77 -8.66 20.25 -8.62
C ALA A 77 -8.49 18.91 -9.35
N GLY A 78 -9.55 18.08 -9.34
CA GLY A 78 -9.56 16.85 -10.12
C GLY A 78 -9.26 17.14 -11.60
N ALA A 79 -8.42 16.33 -12.24
CA ALA A 79 -8.14 16.44 -13.66
C ALA A 79 -9.35 15.94 -14.47
N ASP A 80 -9.93 16.81 -15.27
CA ASP A 80 -11.06 16.52 -16.16
C ASP A 80 -10.56 16.11 -17.55
N ASP A 81 -9.49 16.76 -18.04
CA ASP A 81 -8.88 16.52 -19.34
C ASP A 81 -7.37 16.79 -19.30
N ILE A 82 -6.64 16.17 -20.24
CA ILE A 82 -5.20 16.38 -20.42
C ILE A 82 -4.90 16.47 -21.92
N SER A 83 -4.22 17.51 -22.34
CA SER A 83 -3.65 17.63 -23.69
C SER A 83 -2.13 17.78 -23.65
N TYR A 84 -1.48 17.40 -24.76
CA TYR A 84 -0.04 17.59 -24.94
C TYR A 84 0.24 18.20 -26.28
N GLU A 85 0.75 19.43 -26.27
CA GLU A 85 1.06 20.20 -27.46
C GLU A 85 2.37 20.97 -27.29
N ASN A 86 3.19 20.98 -28.32
CA ASN A 86 4.46 21.73 -28.35
C ASN A 86 5.38 21.49 -27.13
N GLY A 87 5.42 20.25 -26.61
CA GLY A 87 6.25 19.92 -25.47
C GLY A 87 5.67 20.25 -24.10
N ILE A 88 4.41 20.73 -24.04
CA ILE A 88 3.74 21.16 -22.81
C ILE A 88 2.47 20.33 -22.60
N PHE A 89 2.34 19.76 -21.40
CA PHE A 89 1.10 19.21 -20.91
C PHE A 89 0.21 20.33 -20.38
N THR A 90 -1.06 20.28 -20.73
CA THR A 90 -2.11 21.12 -20.15
C THR A 90 -3.14 20.24 -19.48
N VAL A 91 -3.33 20.40 -18.18
CA VAL A 91 -4.33 19.70 -17.39
C VAL A 91 -5.48 20.66 -17.12
N THR A 92 -6.67 20.27 -17.53
CA THR A 92 -7.93 21.02 -17.28
C THR A 92 -8.55 20.52 -15.98
N SER A 93 -8.97 21.44 -15.14
CA SER A 93 -9.70 21.16 -13.90
C SER A 93 -10.72 22.25 -13.61
N LYS A 94 -11.60 22.02 -12.64
CA LYS A 94 -12.54 23.03 -12.13
C LYS A 94 -11.85 24.27 -11.54
N ARG A 95 -10.57 24.18 -11.19
CA ARG A 95 -9.73 25.26 -10.66
C ARG A 95 -8.98 26.02 -11.75
N GLY A 96 -9.12 25.63 -13.01
CA GLY A 96 -8.46 26.24 -14.15
C GLY A 96 -7.48 25.30 -14.85
N LEU A 97 -6.56 25.88 -15.61
CA LEU A 97 -5.58 25.17 -16.41
C LEU A 97 -4.21 25.14 -15.72
N PHE A 98 -3.62 23.96 -15.64
CA PHE A 98 -2.27 23.77 -15.15
C PHE A 98 -1.37 23.33 -16.31
N ARG A 99 -0.20 23.95 -16.46
CA ARG A 99 0.71 23.70 -17.57
C ARG A 99 2.09 23.35 -17.08
N ALA A 100 2.70 22.29 -17.63
CA ALA A 100 4.05 21.89 -17.31
C ALA A 100 4.68 21.08 -18.46
N PRO A 101 6.01 21.09 -18.61
CA PRO A 101 6.70 20.25 -19.59
C PRO A 101 6.75 18.76 -19.20
N ARG A 102 6.43 18.43 -17.97
CA ARG A 102 6.38 17.06 -17.46
C ARG A 102 5.12 16.83 -16.65
N LEU A 103 4.52 15.66 -16.81
CA LEU A 103 3.33 15.23 -16.09
C LEU A 103 3.56 13.85 -15.46
N VAL A 104 3.18 13.70 -14.20
CA VAL A 104 3.15 12.42 -13.51
C VAL A 104 1.70 12.03 -13.24
N LEU A 105 1.28 10.90 -13.79
CA LEU A 105 -0.04 10.32 -13.55
C LEU A 105 0.03 9.42 -12.31
N ALA A 106 -0.40 9.92 -11.17
CA ALA A 106 -0.40 9.23 -9.87
C ALA A 106 -1.81 9.13 -9.25
N ALA A 107 -2.84 9.06 -10.08
CA ALA A 107 -4.25 9.11 -9.69
C ALA A 107 -4.85 7.75 -9.30
N GLY A 108 -4.02 6.72 -9.01
CA GLY A 108 -4.51 5.39 -8.66
C GLY A 108 -5.46 4.81 -9.71
N LEU A 109 -6.66 4.41 -9.33
CA LEU A 109 -7.70 3.91 -10.25
C LEU A 109 -8.13 4.96 -11.29
N GLY A 110 -8.00 6.25 -10.98
CA GLY A 110 -8.29 7.35 -11.91
C GLY A 110 -7.39 7.35 -13.14
N ASN A 111 -6.21 6.74 -13.07
CA ASN A 111 -5.31 6.60 -14.22
C ASN A 111 -5.93 5.80 -15.37
N GLY A 112 -6.90 4.93 -15.10
CA GLY A 112 -7.65 4.24 -16.16
C GLY A 112 -8.38 5.19 -17.11
N LYS A 113 -8.78 6.39 -16.64
CA LYS A 113 -9.41 7.46 -17.44
C LYS A 113 -8.39 8.45 -17.97
N LEU A 114 -7.36 8.78 -17.19
CA LEU A 114 -6.41 9.85 -17.55
C LEU A 114 -5.30 9.39 -18.50
N ALA A 115 -4.82 8.16 -18.35
CA ALA A 115 -3.71 7.66 -19.17
C ALA A 115 -4.03 7.63 -20.69
N PRO A 116 -5.24 7.22 -21.13
CA PRO A 116 -5.60 7.26 -22.56
C PRO A 116 -5.54 8.65 -23.18
N LEU A 117 -5.79 9.73 -22.40
CA LEU A 117 -5.74 11.11 -22.88
C LEU A 117 -4.35 11.52 -23.40
N VAL A 118 -3.33 10.85 -22.92
CA VAL A 118 -1.92 11.07 -23.32
C VAL A 118 -1.31 9.86 -24.06
N GLY A 119 -2.16 8.99 -24.63
CA GLY A 119 -1.74 7.84 -25.43
C GLY A 119 -1.14 6.69 -24.62
N LEU A 120 -1.30 6.66 -23.31
CA LEU A 120 -0.82 5.58 -22.46
C LEU A 120 -1.92 4.56 -22.18
N ARG A 121 -1.53 3.29 -22.12
CA ARG A 121 -2.41 2.21 -21.67
C ARG A 121 -2.08 1.86 -20.23
N GLN A 122 -3.05 2.01 -19.33
CA GLN A 122 -2.91 1.68 -17.93
C GLN A 122 -3.94 0.61 -17.53
N PRO A 123 -3.56 -0.67 -17.44
CA PRO A 123 -4.49 -1.76 -17.15
C PRO A 123 -4.74 -1.88 -15.62
N VAL A 124 -5.22 -0.82 -14.99
CA VAL A 124 -5.60 -0.83 -13.57
C VAL A 124 -7.05 -1.26 -13.45
N ARG A 125 -7.31 -2.21 -12.57
CA ARG A 125 -8.66 -2.67 -12.21
C ARG A 125 -8.91 -2.45 -10.73
N PRO A 126 -10.13 -2.06 -10.33
CA PRO A 126 -10.47 -1.96 -8.93
C PRO A 126 -10.55 -3.36 -8.30
N GLN A 127 -9.98 -3.50 -7.13
CA GLN A 127 -10.18 -4.65 -6.25
C GLN A 127 -10.55 -4.10 -4.87
N LYS A 128 -11.71 -4.48 -4.37
CA LYS A 128 -12.19 -4.06 -3.06
C LYS A 128 -11.58 -4.94 -1.98
N GLY A 129 -11.10 -4.33 -0.91
CA GLY A 129 -10.65 -5.01 0.29
C GLY A 129 -11.31 -4.41 1.52
N GLN A 130 -11.66 -5.24 2.48
CA GLN A 130 -12.20 -4.82 3.77
C GLN A 130 -11.25 -5.22 4.89
N ILE A 131 -11.19 -4.37 5.90
CA ILE A 131 -10.37 -4.56 7.10
C ILE A 131 -11.28 -4.45 8.32
N LEU A 132 -11.18 -5.40 9.23
CA LEU A 132 -11.77 -5.31 10.55
C LEU A 132 -10.83 -4.55 11.48
N VAL A 133 -11.37 -3.64 12.26
CA VAL A 133 -10.62 -2.87 13.25
C VAL A 133 -11.25 -3.05 14.62
N THR A 134 -10.49 -3.55 15.58
CA THR A 134 -10.97 -3.76 16.95
C THR A 134 -11.01 -2.46 17.75
N GLN A 135 -11.63 -2.51 18.90
CA GLN A 135 -11.37 -1.54 19.96
C GLN A 135 -9.89 -1.59 20.36
N LYS A 136 -9.44 -0.52 21.01
CA LYS A 136 -8.08 -0.47 21.57
C LYS A 136 -7.94 -1.49 22.69
N THR A 137 -6.80 -2.17 22.70
CA THR A 137 -6.44 -3.14 23.74
C THR A 137 -4.96 -3.00 24.07
N ASP A 138 -4.52 -3.64 25.14
CA ASP A 138 -3.10 -3.78 25.45
C ASP A 138 -2.35 -4.44 24.33
N ARG A 139 -1.02 -4.32 24.32
CA ARG A 139 -0.20 -4.81 23.24
C ARG A 139 -0.14 -6.34 23.24
N LEU A 140 -0.89 -6.95 22.32
CA LEU A 140 -0.90 -8.37 22.06
C LEU A 140 -0.01 -8.73 20.86
N ILE A 141 -0.07 -7.92 19.79
CA ILE A 141 0.66 -8.18 18.55
C ILE A 141 1.92 -7.32 18.53
N LYS A 142 3.07 -7.96 18.71
CA LYS A 142 4.38 -7.29 18.76
C LYS A 142 4.92 -6.98 17.36
N LEU A 143 4.69 -7.89 16.41
CA LEU A 143 5.18 -7.80 15.04
C LEU A 143 4.01 -7.80 14.05
N PRO A 144 4.08 -7.04 12.96
CA PRO A 144 3.08 -7.13 11.90
C PRO A 144 3.19 -8.50 11.21
N MET A 145 2.04 -9.09 10.94
CA MET A 145 1.89 -10.32 10.18
C MET A 145 1.13 -10.02 8.88
N THR A 146 1.08 -10.97 7.96
CA THR A 146 0.47 -10.78 6.62
C THR A 146 -0.93 -10.17 6.66
N LEU A 147 -1.79 -10.65 7.57
CA LEU A 147 -3.19 -10.22 7.68
C LEU A 147 -3.54 -9.58 9.03
N LEU A 148 -2.55 -9.40 9.88
CA LEU A 148 -2.78 -9.00 11.26
C LEU A 148 -1.69 -8.05 11.73
N ARG A 149 -2.11 -6.91 12.28
CA ARG A 149 -1.20 -5.97 12.94
C ARG A 149 -1.90 -5.21 14.05
N GLN A 150 -1.16 -4.77 15.04
CA GLN A 150 -1.66 -3.84 16.03
C GLN A 150 -1.07 -2.47 15.80
N THR A 151 -1.92 -1.44 15.83
CA THR A 151 -1.50 -0.05 15.67
C THR A 151 -0.81 0.46 16.95
N ALA A 152 -0.09 1.56 16.83
CA ALA A 152 0.53 2.22 18.00
C ALA A 152 -0.52 2.70 19.04
N GLU A 153 -1.74 2.97 18.56
CA GLU A 153 -2.86 3.41 19.39
C GLU A 153 -3.60 2.25 20.09
N GLY A 154 -3.24 0.98 19.78
CA GLY A 154 -3.73 -0.23 20.43
C GLY A 154 -4.80 -1.02 19.66
N SER A 155 -5.35 -0.50 18.57
CA SER A 155 -6.32 -1.26 17.77
C SER A 155 -5.65 -2.36 16.95
N ILE A 156 -6.27 -3.53 16.88
CA ILE A 156 -5.84 -4.62 16.02
C ILE A 156 -6.57 -4.51 14.69
N MET A 157 -5.83 -4.55 13.60
CA MET A 157 -6.35 -4.57 12.24
C MET A 157 -6.22 -5.97 11.68
N ILE A 158 -7.33 -6.51 11.19
CA ILE A 158 -7.44 -7.86 10.63
C ILE A 158 -8.01 -7.75 9.21
N GLY A 159 -7.39 -8.30 8.27
CA GLY A 159 -7.80 -8.32 6.86
C GLY A 159 -6.58 -8.60 6.00
N ASP A 160 -6.75 -8.89 4.71
CA ASP A 160 -7.67 -8.25 3.77
C ASP A 160 -8.70 -9.26 3.18
N SER A 161 -9.86 -8.75 2.76
CA SER A 161 -10.68 -9.43 1.78
C SER A 161 -10.27 -9.01 0.36
N LYS A 162 -10.68 -9.80 -0.64
CA LYS A 162 -10.47 -9.48 -2.06
C LYS A 162 -11.76 -9.74 -2.81
N GLU A 163 -12.39 -8.67 -3.27
CA GLU A 163 -13.69 -8.71 -3.90
C GLU A 163 -13.66 -8.02 -5.27
N GLU A 164 -14.13 -8.72 -6.30
CA GLU A 164 -14.22 -8.22 -7.69
C GLU A 164 -15.61 -7.59 -7.92
N VAL A 165 -15.85 -6.45 -7.31
CA VAL A 165 -17.16 -5.75 -7.34
C VAL A 165 -17.12 -4.43 -8.13
N GLY A 166 -16.10 -4.25 -8.97
CA GLY A 166 -15.91 -3.00 -9.71
C GLY A 166 -15.65 -1.82 -8.77
N PHE A 167 -16.29 -0.70 -9.03
CA PHE A 167 -16.13 0.53 -8.24
C PHE A 167 -17.10 0.64 -7.05
N ASP A 168 -17.69 -0.45 -6.62
CA ASP A 168 -18.53 -0.43 -5.42
C ASP A 168 -17.69 -0.23 -4.16
N ILE A 169 -17.96 0.85 -3.42
CA ILE A 169 -17.29 1.24 -2.16
C ILE A 169 -18.14 0.96 -0.92
N SER A 170 -19.31 0.34 -1.07
CA SER A 170 -20.17 -0.03 0.07
C SER A 170 -19.49 -1.12 0.92
N SER A 171 -19.75 -1.13 2.22
CA SER A 171 -19.38 -2.27 3.07
C SER A 171 -20.27 -3.46 2.74
N THR A 172 -19.67 -4.64 2.61
CA THR A 172 -20.41 -5.92 2.54
C THR A 172 -20.38 -6.56 3.91
N THR A 173 -21.52 -7.04 4.36
CA THR A 173 -21.69 -7.80 5.61
C THR A 173 -21.48 -9.29 5.37
#